data_df0b30474b459312e823137bfe5a3869
#
_entry.id   df0b30474b459312e823137bfe5a3869
#
_cell.length_a   1.000
_cell.length_b   1.000
_cell.length_c   1.000
_cell.angle_alpha   90.00
_cell.angle_beta   90.00
_cell.angle_gamma   90.00
#
_symmetry.space_group_name_H-M   'P 1'
#
loop_
_entity.id
_entity.type
_entity.pdbx_description
1 polymer ?
#
loop_
_entity_poly.entity_id
_entity_poly.type
_entity_poly.pdbx_seq_one_letter_code
_entity_poly.pdbx_strand_id
1 'polypeptide(L)'
;GGLVRGGSGWAWGNMLDGAAAAGVRAMTSSASPGIALKSEGISYCAAARIPMVYANISRGGPGVGSIQPAQMDYFQATKASGNGGFQMMVFAPSTVQEAVDMTYAAFDYADRDRNPVLILADGVIGTMMEPVVLPEMKSDEEVAALKASKQDWACVGHKLDYAHRAWI
;
A
#
# COMPACT_ATOMS: atom_id res chain seq x y z
N GLY A 1 5.30 -12.37 -9.88
CA GLY A 1 5.59 -11.22 -9.03
C GLY A 1 7.08 -11.04 -8.87
N GLY A 2 7.56 -9.79 -8.87
CA GLY A 2 8.97 -9.46 -8.67
C GLY A 2 9.19 -8.82 -7.29
N LEU A 3 10.27 -9.20 -6.62
CA LEU A 3 10.76 -8.53 -5.42
C LEU A 3 11.90 -7.59 -5.82
N VAL A 4 11.79 -6.31 -5.49
CA VAL A 4 12.85 -5.32 -5.71
C VAL A 4 13.35 -4.82 -4.36
N ARG A 5 14.66 -4.68 -4.20
CA ARG A 5 15.30 -4.19 -2.98
C ARG A 5 15.90 -2.80 -3.24
N GLY A 6 15.52 -1.79 -2.49
CA GLY A 6 16.00 -0.42 -2.61
C GLY A 6 16.80 0.05 -1.40
N GLY A 7 17.61 1.09 -1.59
CA GLY A 7 18.56 1.58 -0.58
C GLY A 7 17.99 2.53 0.46
N SER A 8 16.78 3.09 0.28
CA SER A 8 16.15 4.00 1.24
C SER A 8 14.62 3.94 1.18
N GLY A 9 13.95 4.29 2.27
CA GLY A 9 12.49 4.31 2.35
C GLY A 9 11.85 5.27 1.34
N TRP A 10 12.48 6.39 1.06
CA TRP A 10 12.02 7.37 0.07
C TRP A 10 12.13 6.86 -1.38
N ALA A 11 13.27 6.27 -1.74
CA ALA A 11 13.44 5.69 -3.08
C ALA A 11 12.46 4.54 -3.37
N TRP A 12 12.14 3.75 -2.35
CA TRP A 12 11.15 2.68 -2.44
C TRP A 12 9.74 3.19 -2.74
N GLY A 13 9.32 4.27 -2.08
CA GLY A 13 8.03 4.89 -2.34
C GLY A 13 7.91 5.18 -3.82
N ASN A 14 8.79 6.00 -4.36
CA ASN A 14 8.75 6.46 -5.74
C ASN A 14 8.85 5.34 -6.80
N MET A 15 9.66 4.29 -6.54
CA MET A 15 9.75 3.15 -7.46
C MET A 15 8.44 2.36 -7.53
N LEU A 16 7.79 2.15 -6.39
CA LEU A 16 6.54 1.41 -6.32
C LEU A 16 5.36 2.24 -6.85
N ASP A 17 5.38 3.55 -6.62
CA ASP A 17 4.41 4.49 -7.19
C ASP A 17 4.45 4.43 -8.72
N GLY A 18 5.65 4.37 -9.32
CA GLY A 18 5.83 4.17 -10.74
C GLY A 18 5.29 2.83 -11.24
N ALA A 19 5.54 1.74 -10.51
CA ALA A 19 5.02 0.41 -10.85
C ALA A 19 3.49 0.38 -10.74
N ALA A 20 2.92 0.98 -9.70
CA ALA A 20 1.49 1.06 -9.51
C ALA A 20 0.82 1.95 -10.59
N ALA A 21 1.46 3.05 -10.97
CA ALA A 21 1.02 3.91 -12.07
C ALA A 21 1.00 3.17 -13.41
N ALA A 22 1.89 2.20 -13.61
CA ALA A 22 1.86 1.32 -14.77
C ALA A 22 0.79 0.18 -14.68
N GLY A 23 -0.09 0.23 -13.67
CA GLY A 23 -1.19 -0.72 -13.50
C GLY A 23 -0.83 -2.00 -12.76
N VAL A 24 0.40 -2.14 -12.23
CA VAL A 24 0.81 -3.29 -11.42
C VAL A 24 0.24 -3.15 -10.01
N ARG A 25 -0.25 -4.24 -9.42
CA ARG A 25 -0.53 -4.28 -7.99
C ARG A 25 0.78 -4.23 -7.21
N ALA A 26 1.02 -3.15 -6.51
CA ALA A 26 2.24 -2.91 -5.77
C ALA A 26 1.97 -2.80 -4.27
N MET A 27 2.88 -3.31 -3.47
CA MET A 27 2.82 -3.24 -2.01
C MET A 27 4.20 -2.96 -1.43
N THR A 28 4.23 -2.18 -0.37
CA THR A 28 5.43 -2.02 0.46
C THR A 28 5.07 -2.20 1.93
N SER A 29 5.98 -2.79 2.68
CA SER A 29 5.90 -2.86 4.13
C SER A 29 7.07 -2.11 4.77
N SER A 30 6.83 -1.52 5.93
CA SER A 30 7.86 -0.89 6.74
C SER A 30 7.40 -0.75 8.18
N ALA A 31 8.31 -0.36 9.07
CA ALA A 31 7.96 0.06 10.41
C ALA A 31 7.77 1.58 10.46
N SER A 32 7.18 2.06 11.52
CA SER A 32 6.81 3.45 11.81
C SER A 32 7.70 4.54 11.17
N PRO A 33 9.04 4.61 11.42
CA PRO A 33 9.88 5.63 10.79
C PRO A 33 9.98 5.48 9.27
N GLY A 34 9.97 4.24 8.77
CA GLY A 34 10.03 3.99 7.33
C GLY A 34 8.74 4.40 6.62
N ILE A 35 7.58 4.30 7.26
CA ILE A 35 6.31 4.82 6.74
C ILE A 35 6.32 6.36 6.78
N ALA A 36 6.87 6.96 7.83
CA ALA A 36 7.05 8.40 7.90
C ALA A 36 7.86 8.94 6.71
N LEU A 37 8.92 8.24 6.32
CA LEU A 37 9.72 8.58 5.12
C LEU A 37 8.98 8.39 3.80
N LYS A 38 7.91 7.60 3.76
CA LYS A 38 7.08 7.36 2.58
C LYS A 38 5.86 8.27 2.51
N SER A 39 5.61 9.10 3.52
CA SER A 39 4.40 9.92 3.63
C SER A 39 4.17 10.81 2.41
N GLU A 40 5.23 11.36 1.82
CA GLU A 40 5.15 12.15 0.59
C GLU A 40 4.65 11.30 -0.59
N GLY A 41 5.24 10.11 -0.82
CA GLY A 41 4.80 9.18 -1.86
C GLY A 41 3.35 8.75 -1.68
N ILE A 42 2.92 8.46 -0.45
CA ILE A 42 1.52 8.15 -0.15
C ILE A 42 0.59 9.30 -0.59
N SER A 43 1.00 10.54 -0.30
CA SER A 43 0.25 11.73 -0.70
C SER A 43 0.19 11.89 -2.23
N TYR A 44 1.29 11.62 -2.94
CA TYR A 44 1.29 11.60 -4.41
C TYR A 44 0.40 10.52 -4.99
N CYS A 45 0.44 9.30 -4.44
CA CYS A 45 -0.45 8.23 -4.87
C CYS A 45 -1.92 8.61 -4.70
N ALA A 46 -2.29 9.23 -3.58
CA ALA A 46 -3.64 9.71 -3.36
C ALA A 46 -4.05 10.80 -4.37
N ALA A 47 -3.19 11.79 -4.60
CA ALA A 47 -3.44 12.87 -5.55
C ALA A 47 -3.57 12.38 -7.00
N ALA A 48 -2.68 11.46 -7.41
CA ALA A 48 -2.68 10.87 -8.74
C ALA A 48 -3.69 9.70 -8.89
N ARG A 49 -4.43 9.37 -7.84
CA ARG A 49 -5.39 8.25 -7.82
C ARG A 49 -4.74 6.92 -8.21
N ILE A 50 -3.54 6.67 -7.69
CA ILE A 50 -2.77 5.45 -7.93
C ILE A 50 -3.10 4.44 -6.82
N PRO A 51 -3.63 3.26 -7.18
CA PRO A 51 -3.93 2.21 -6.20
C PRO A 51 -2.64 1.59 -5.69
N MET A 52 -2.46 1.60 -4.38
CA MET A 52 -1.29 1.01 -3.74
C MET A 52 -1.60 0.51 -2.33
N VAL A 53 -0.89 -0.53 -1.89
CA VAL A 53 -1.02 -1.07 -0.54
C VAL A 53 0.25 -0.77 0.26
N TYR A 54 0.07 -0.17 1.43
CA TYR A 54 1.13 0.06 2.40
C TYR A 54 0.87 -0.76 3.66
N ALA A 55 1.90 -1.41 4.19
CA ALA A 55 1.81 -2.05 5.49
C ALA A 55 2.75 -1.34 6.47
N ASN A 56 2.18 -0.80 7.53
CA ASN A 56 2.92 -0.29 8.67
C ASN A 56 2.90 -1.32 9.80
N ILE A 57 4.07 -1.88 10.08
CA ILE A 57 4.27 -2.74 11.24
C ILE A 57 4.74 -1.84 12.37
N SER A 58 3.80 -1.29 13.11
CA SER A 58 4.03 -0.24 14.10
C SER A 58 4.94 -0.69 15.23
N ARG A 59 5.84 0.17 15.62
CA ARG A 59 6.78 -0.04 16.72
C ARG A 59 6.94 1.22 17.56
N GLY A 60 7.57 1.08 18.72
CA GLY A 60 7.73 2.19 19.66
C GLY A 60 8.44 3.40 19.07
N GLY A 61 7.83 4.56 19.19
CA GLY A 61 8.34 5.89 18.86
C GLY A 61 8.54 6.74 20.12
N PRO A 62 8.80 8.07 19.98
CA PRO A 62 9.02 8.81 18.73
C PRO A 62 10.44 8.68 18.15
N GLY A 63 10.64 9.31 16.98
CA GLY A 63 11.92 9.32 16.27
C GLY A 63 12.30 7.96 15.72
N VAL A 64 13.54 7.52 15.88
CA VAL A 64 13.97 6.17 15.53
C VAL A 64 13.23 5.14 16.36
N GLY A 65 12.87 5.49 17.58
CA GLY A 65 12.10 4.65 18.49
C GLY A 65 12.84 3.40 18.94
N SER A 66 12.06 2.38 19.29
CA SER A 66 12.56 1.07 19.70
C SER A 66 12.12 -0.03 18.76
N ILE A 67 12.73 -1.22 18.91
CA ILE A 67 12.31 -2.43 18.18
C ILE A 67 11.06 -3.08 18.80
N GLN A 68 10.61 -2.58 19.95
CA GLN A 68 9.46 -3.15 20.65
C GLN A 68 8.15 -2.84 19.91
N PRO A 69 7.24 -3.81 19.83
CA PRO A 69 5.91 -3.58 19.29
C PRO A 69 5.19 -2.43 20.00
N ALA A 70 4.46 -1.63 19.25
CA ALA A 70 3.63 -0.57 19.81
C ALA A 70 2.50 -0.22 18.83
N GLN A 71 1.45 0.44 19.31
CA GLN A 71 0.29 0.87 18.54
C GLN A 71 0.15 2.40 18.56
N MET A 72 1.26 3.11 18.28
CA MET A 72 1.35 4.57 18.44
C MET A 72 1.04 5.33 17.14
N ASP A 73 0.97 4.64 15.99
CA ASP A 73 0.88 5.26 14.67
C ASP A 73 -0.57 5.49 14.20
N TYR A 74 -1.54 5.39 15.11
CA TYR A 74 -2.95 5.55 14.75
C TYR A 74 -3.25 6.88 14.06
N PHE A 75 -2.74 7.99 14.59
CA PHE A 75 -2.95 9.30 13.97
C PHE A 75 -2.15 9.49 12.68
N GLN A 76 -0.96 8.93 12.59
CA GLN A 76 -0.19 8.92 11.35
C GLN A 76 -0.97 8.20 10.24
N ALA A 77 -1.57 7.05 10.56
CA ALA A 77 -2.34 6.25 9.62
C ALA A 77 -3.66 6.93 9.21
N THR A 78 -4.34 7.60 10.15
CA THR A 78 -5.73 8.07 9.93
C THR A 78 -5.85 9.57 9.69
N LYS A 79 -4.85 10.39 10.05
CA LYS A 79 -4.98 11.85 10.06
C LYS A 79 -3.84 12.64 9.44
N ALA A 80 -2.63 12.10 9.38
CA ALA A 80 -1.43 12.92 9.18
C ALA A 80 -0.42 12.36 8.17
N SER A 81 -0.88 11.64 7.15
CA SER A 81 0.04 11.12 6.15
C SER A 81 0.36 12.19 5.10
N GLY A 82 1.63 12.56 4.99
CA GLY A 82 2.16 13.44 3.94
C GLY A 82 1.54 14.82 3.88
N ASN A 83 1.39 15.33 2.66
CA ASN A 83 0.68 16.58 2.37
C ASN A 83 -0.82 16.27 2.34
N GLY A 84 -1.55 16.75 3.34
CA GLY A 84 -2.92 16.33 3.65
C GLY A 84 -3.96 16.60 2.55
N GLY A 85 -5.25 16.51 2.94
CA GLY A 85 -6.36 16.72 2.03
C GLY A 85 -6.90 15.44 1.39
N PHE A 86 -6.47 14.27 1.87
CA PHE A 86 -6.98 12.97 1.47
C PHE A 86 -7.22 12.05 2.67
N GLN A 87 -7.94 10.99 2.45
CA GLN A 87 -8.14 9.91 3.42
C GLN A 87 -7.86 8.56 2.76
N MET A 88 -7.23 7.67 3.50
CA MET A 88 -7.00 6.29 3.10
C MET A 88 -7.95 5.35 3.84
N MET A 89 -8.24 4.22 3.23
CA MET A 89 -8.77 3.09 3.97
C MET A 89 -7.65 2.48 4.83
N VAL A 90 -7.93 2.27 6.11
CA VAL A 90 -6.98 1.69 7.05
C VAL A 90 -7.57 0.41 7.63
N PHE A 91 -6.87 -0.70 7.47
CA PHE A 91 -7.18 -1.98 8.09
C PHE A 91 -6.25 -2.21 9.28
N ALA A 92 -6.80 -2.65 10.39
CA ALA A 92 -6.06 -2.95 11.61
C ALA A 92 -6.35 -4.39 12.06
N PRO A 93 -5.58 -5.37 11.58
CA PRO A 93 -5.78 -6.77 11.94
C PRO A 93 -5.45 -7.02 13.42
N SER A 94 -6.22 -7.89 14.06
CA SER A 94 -6.02 -8.36 15.43
C SER A 94 -5.46 -9.79 15.51
N THR A 95 -5.51 -10.55 14.41
CA THR A 95 -4.98 -11.91 14.27
C THR A 95 -4.15 -12.05 13.01
N VAL A 96 -3.36 -13.12 12.92
CA VAL A 96 -2.57 -13.40 11.71
C VAL A 96 -3.49 -13.73 10.53
N GLN A 97 -4.61 -14.42 10.77
CA GLN A 97 -5.59 -14.69 9.72
C GLN A 97 -6.19 -13.39 9.16
N GLU A 98 -6.61 -12.46 10.04
CA GLU A 98 -7.08 -11.15 9.59
C GLU A 98 -6.02 -10.37 8.81
N ALA A 99 -4.74 -10.46 9.22
CA ALA A 99 -3.66 -9.81 8.47
C ALA A 99 -3.53 -10.34 7.05
N VAL A 100 -3.69 -11.65 6.85
CA VAL A 100 -3.69 -12.28 5.52
C VAL A 100 -4.91 -11.84 4.73
N ASP A 101 -6.11 -11.97 5.29
CA ASP A 101 -7.38 -11.68 4.60
C ASP A 101 -7.49 -10.20 4.22
N MET A 102 -7.16 -9.29 5.16
CA MET A 102 -7.18 -7.85 4.91
C MET A 102 -6.12 -7.43 3.90
N THR A 103 -4.93 -8.03 3.93
CA THR A 103 -3.88 -7.74 2.93
C THR A 103 -4.31 -8.18 1.54
N TYR A 104 -4.93 -9.36 1.41
CA TYR A 104 -5.45 -9.84 0.14
C TYR A 104 -6.56 -8.92 -0.39
N ALA A 105 -7.51 -8.56 0.46
CA ALA A 105 -8.62 -7.68 0.11
C ALA A 105 -8.18 -6.24 -0.19
N ALA A 106 -7.11 -5.76 0.47
CA ALA A 106 -6.62 -4.39 0.32
C ALA A 106 -6.32 -4.02 -1.13
N PHE A 107 -5.83 -4.95 -1.94
CA PHE A 107 -5.57 -4.71 -3.36
C PHE A 107 -6.85 -4.48 -4.15
N ASP A 108 -7.92 -5.20 -3.84
CA ASP A 108 -9.20 -5.04 -4.53
C ASP A 108 -9.85 -3.70 -4.13
N TYR A 109 -9.75 -3.30 -2.88
CA TYR A 109 -10.20 -1.98 -2.42
C TYR A 109 -9.38 -0.84 -3.03
N ALA A 110 -8.05 -0.98 -3.07
CA ALA A 110 -7.18 0.02 -3.68
C ALA A 110 -7.52 0.22 -5.17
N ASP A 111 -7.68 -0.87 -5.91
CA ASP A 111 -8.04 -0.83 -7.34
C ASP A 111 -9.44 -0.21 -7.55
N ARG A 112 -10.43 -0.59 -6.73
CA ARG A 112 -11.82 -0.10 -6.82
C ARG A 112 -11.90 1.41 -6.59
N ASP A 113 -11.27 1.87 -5.53
CA ASP A 113 -11.38 3.27 -5.09
C ASP A 113 -10.30 4.16 -5.73
N ARG A 114 -9.32 3.53 -6.40
CA ARG A 114 -8.13 4.21 -6.95
C ARG A 114 -7.49 5.12 -5.91
N ASN A 115 -7.17 4.53 -4.78
CA ASN A 115 -6.65 5.23 -3.61
C ASN A 115 -5.68 4.31 -2.85
N PRO A 116 -4.68 4.85 -2.15
CA PRO A 116 -3.86 4.05 -1.26
C PRO A 116 -4.67 3.41 -0.15
N VAL A 117 -4.28 2.19 0.22
CA VAL A 117 -4.82 1.46 1.38
C VAL A 117 -3.68 1.14 2.34
N LEU A 118 -3.89 1.33 3.62
CA LEU A 118 -2.91 1.05 4.67
C LEU A 118 -3.35 -0.14 5.53
N ILE A 119 -2.44 -1.08 5.73
CA ILE A 119 -2.53 -2.11 6.76
C ILE A 119 -1.73 -1.61 7.97
N LEU A 120 -2.42 -1.37 9.07
CA LEU A 120 -1.81 -0.94 10.33
C LEU A 120 -1.76 -2.12 11.29
N ALA A 121 -0.63 -2.80 11.33
CA ALA A 121 -0.35 -3.87 12.27
C ALA A 121 0.75 -3.44 13.25
N ASP A 122 1.01 -4.23 14.25
CA ASP A 122 2.14 -4.04 15.15
C ASP A 122 3.17 -5.18 15.04
N GLY A 123 4.28 -5.04 15.74
CA GLY A 123 5.34 -6.04 15.72
C GLY A 123 4.92 -7.37 16.35
N VAL A 124 3.87 -7.43 17.17
CA VAL A 124 3.34 -8.70 17.70
C VAL A 124 2.71 -9.50 16.57
N ILE A 125 1.77 -8.88 15.85
CA ILE A 125 1.14 -9.51 14.68
C ILE A 125 2.19 -9.86 13.61
N GLY A 126 3.19 -8.98 13.41
CA GLY A 126 4.25 -9.18 12.41
C GLY A 126 5.22 -10.33 12.72
N THR A 127 5.30 -10.78 13.97
CA THR A 127 6.21 -11.86 14.40
C THR A 127 5.49 -13.09 14.94
N MET A 128 4.19 -12.99 15.19
CA MET A 128 3.37 -14.10 15.68
C MET A 128 3.26 -15.20 14.63
N MET A 129 3.28 -16.43 15.07
CA MET A 129 3.07 -17.60 14.22
C MET A 129 1.77 -18.29 14.60
N GLU A 130 0.83 -18.32 13.68
CA GLU A 130 -0.44 -19.00 13.81
C GLU A 130 -0.76 -19.77 12.53
N PRO A 131 -1.55 -20.85 12.59
CA PRO A 131 -2.03 -21.50 11.38
C PRO A 131 -2.98 -20.56 10.65
N VAL A 132 -2.80 -20.43 9.34
CA VAL A 132 -3.64 -19.58 8.48
C VAL A 132 -4.18 -20.37 7.30
N VAL A 133 -5.37 -20.01 6.86
CA VAL A 133 -5.94 -20.45 5.59
C VAL A 133 -5.62 -19.38 4.55
N LEU A 134 -4.83 -19.74 3.55
CA LEU A 134 -4.50 -18.82 2.47
C LEU A 134 -5.69 -18.69 1.51
N PRO A 135 -5.99 -17.48 1.00
CA PRO A 135 -6.99 -17.29 -0.02
C PRO A 135 -6.58 -18.00 -1.32
N GLU A 136 -7.56 -18.42 -2.11
CA GLU A 136 -7.31 -19.00 -3.42
C GLU A 136 -6.61 -18.00 -4.34
N MET A 137 -5.71 -18.51 -5.16
CA MET A 137 -5.07 -17.70 -6.19
C MET A 137 -6.08 -17.33 -7.28
N LYS A 138 -6.02 -16.08 -7.73
CA LYS A 138 -6.84 -15.65 -8.86
C LYS A 138 -6.48 -16.45 -10.12
N SER A 139 -7.48 -16.83 -10.90
CA SER A 139 -7.27 -17.50 -12.19
C SER A 139 -6.62 -16.58 -13.21
N ASP A 140 -6.09 -17.16 -14.29
CA ASP A 140 -5.48 -16.38 -15.38
C ASP A 140 -6.50 -15.45 -16.05
N GLU A 141 -7.78 -15.88 -16.14
CA GLU A 141 -8.88 -15.07 -16.65
C GLU A 141 -9.18 -13.86 -15.75
N GLU A 142 -9.23 -14.07 -14.45
CA GLU A 142 -9.41 -12.98 -13.47
C GLU A 142 -8.24 -11.98 -13.50
N VAL A 143 -7.02 -12.48 -13.64
CA VAL A 143 -5.82 -11.62 -13.76
C VAL A 143 -5.87 -10.83 -15.07
N ALA A 144 -6.31 -11.45 -16.18
CA ALA A 144 -6.46 -10.75 -17.46
C ALA A 144 -7.55 -9.68 -17.38
N ALA A 145 -8.69 -9.97 -16.75
CA ALA A 145 -9.77 -9.00 -16.52
C ALA A 145 -9.30 -7.82 -15.67
N LEU A 146 -8.54 -8.07 -14.60
CA LEU A 146 -7.94 -7.03 -13.76
C LEU A 146 -6.96 -6.13 -14.54
N LYS A 147 -6.16 -6.71 -15.44
CA LYS A 147 -5.27 -5.91 -16.30
C LYS A 147 -6.07 -5.07 -17.30
N ALA A 148 -7.11 -5.64 -17.90
CA ALA A 148 -7.98 -4.93 -18.83
C ALA A 148 -8.69 -3.74 -18.16
N SER A 149 -9.17 -3.89 -16.91
CA SER A 149 -9.85 -2.81 -16.18
C SER A 149 -8.97 -1.61 -15.86
N LYS A 150 -7.65 -1.73 -15.99
CA LYS A 150 -6.68 -0.67 -15.71
C LYS A 150 -6.20 0.09 -16.95
N GLN A 151 -6.60 -0.34 -18.16
CA GLN A 151 -6.10 0.22 -19.42
C GLN A 151 -6.44 1.71 -19.58
N ASP A 152 -7.56 2.16 -19.03
CA ASP A 152 -8.01 3.55 -19.19
C ASP A 152 -7.14 4.58 -18.45
N TRP A 153 -6.43 4.14 -17.42
CA TRP A 153 -5.66 5.05 -16.57
C TRP A 153 -4.20 4.67 -16.39
N ALA A 154 -3.82 3.40 -16.61
CA ALA A 154 -2.45 2.95 -16.40
C ALA A 154 -1.49 3.52 -17.46
N CYS A 155 -0.29 3.89 -17.01
CA CYS A 155 0.78 4.41 -17.87
C CYS A 155 1.50 3.26 -18.60
N VAL A 156 0.85 2.62 -19.55
CA VAL A 156 1.34 1.40 -20.24
C VAL A 156 1.75 1.65 -21.70
N GLY A 157 2.38 2.77 -22.00
CA GLY A 157 2.95 2.99 -23.33
C GLY A 157 1.96 3.24 -24.45
N HIS A 158 0.70 3.54 -24.16
CA HIS A 158 -0.30 3.96 -25.15
C HIS A 158 0.01 5.35 -25.67
N LYS A 159 -0.48 5.66 -26.88
CA LYS A 159 -0.52 7.02 -27.39
C LYS A 159 -1.12 7.92 -26.33
N LEU A 160 -0.41 9.01 -26.04
CA LEU A 160 -0.81 10.01 -25.06
C LEU A 160 -2.20 10.59 -25.41
N ASP A 161 -3.24 10.00 -24.92
CA ASP A 161 -4.55 10.62 -24.85
C ASP A 161 -4.64 11.34 -23.50
N TYR A 162 -4.34 12.62 -23.52
CA TYR A 162 -4.37 13.48 -22.34
C TYR A 162 -5.77 13.62 -21.74
N ALA A 163 -6.82 13.29 -22.48
CA ALA A 163 -8.21 13.45 -22.04
C ALA A 163 -8.61 12.42 -20.96
N HIS A 164 -7.92 11.27 -20.88
CA HIS A 164 -8.26 10.18 -19.96
C HIS A 164 -7.28 10.00 -18.80
N ARG A 165 -6.27 10.87 -18.68
CA ARG A 165 -5.31 10.79 -17.59
C ARG A 165 -5.78 11.57 -16.38
N ALA A 166 -5.59 10.98 -15.20
CA ALA A 166 -5.77 11.71 -13.95
C ALA A 166 -4.87 12.95 -13.97
N TRP A 167 -5.46 14.09 -13.70
CA TRP A 167 -4.71 15.32 -13.49
C TRP A 167 -3.90 15.15 -12.20
N ILE A 168 -2.61 15.35 -12.30
CA ILE A 168 -1.70 15.44 -11.15
C ILE A 168 -1.63 16.90 -10.74
#